data_f8ee6ec4869dd2fb7418e15e24437808
#
_entry.id   f8ee6ec4869dd2fb7418e15e24437808
#
_cell.length_a   1.000
_cell.length_b   1.000
_cell.length_c   1.000
_cell.angle_alpha   90.00
_cell.angle_beta   90.00
_cell.angle_gamma   90.00
#
_symmetry.space_group_name_H-M   'P 1'
#
loop_
_entity.id
_entity.type
_entity.pdbx_description
1 polymer ?
#
loop_
_entity_poly.entity_id
_entity_poly.type
_entity_poly.pdbx_seq_one_letter_code
_entity_poly.pdbx_strand_id
1 'polypeptide(L)'
;MNRWTFNDPDKGETVAIEQVFAEKPGGGIVASLSVDIPASTAVGVKSGNEYGIIKGYRLVKAVAAADTTLNIAKGSGIEKGDVLAYGSKGVACTAIDTTESDYDKVTVTMGVDIASGEVLYQAKAASASAAEPIYEPAYIIGNDIPADSGDFEVRLINGANLRKESANVGKDVVALLKGVALV
;
A
#
# COMPACT_ATOMS: atom_id res chain seq x y z
N MET A 1 -24.83 -4.08 -17.08
CA MET A 1 -23.80 -3.90 -16.05
C MET A 1 -22.55 -4.58 -16.57
N ASN A 2 -21.57 -3.82 -17.10
CA ASN A 2 -20.37 -4.40 -17.72
C ASN A 2 -19.40 -4.81 -16.64
N ARG A 3 -19.24 -6.10 -16.49
CA ARG A 3 -18.27 -6.72 -15.58
C ARG A 3 -16.93 -6.81 -16.32
N TRP A 4 -16.02 -5.89 -16.05
CA TRP A 4 -14.65 -5.99 -16.53
C TRP A 4 -13.89 -6.93 -15.59
N THR A 5 -13.72 -8.18 -15.99
CA THR A 5 -12.80 -9.11 -15.36
C THR A 5 -11.49 -9.03 -16.12
N PHE A 6 -10.47 -8.41 -15.53
CA PHE A 6 -9.10 -8.57 -15.98
C PHE A 6 -8.59 -9.89 -15.39
N ASN A 7 -8.80 -10.98 -16.09
CA ASN A 7 -8.05 -12.21 -15.86
C ASN A 7 -6.86 -12.16 -16.80
N ASP A 8 -5.66 -12.05 -16.28
CA ASP A 8 -4.49 -12.52 -16.99
C ASP A 8 -4.36 -14.02 -16.69
N PRO A 9 -4.71 -14.91 -17.65
CA PRO A 9 -4.71 -16.35 -17.41
C PRO A 9 -3.30 -16.95 -17.26
N ASP A 10 -2.26 -16.18 -17.55
CA ASP A 10 -0.89 -16.70 -17.60
C ASP A 10 -0.09 -16.51 -16.30
N LYS A 11 -0.57 -15.74 -15.32
CA LYS A 11 0.21 -15.47 -14.11
C LYS A 11 -0.36 -16.01 -12.80
N GLY A 12 -1.58 -16.53 -12.78
CA GLY A 12 -2.21 -16.99 -11.53
C GLY A 12 -2.35 -15.89 -10.46
N GLU A 13 -2.19 -14.63 -10.84
CA GLU A 13 -2.28 -13.49 -9.95
C GLU A 13 -3.72 -13.20 -9.59
N THR A 14 -3.98 -13.08 -8.30
CA THR A 14 -5.28 -12.69 -7.78
C THR A 14 -5.49 -11.20 -8.02
N VAL A 15 -6.49 -10.84 -8.84
CA VAL A 15 -6.82 -9.44 -9.13
C VAL A 15 -7.18 -8.70 -7.83
N ALA A 16 -6.46 -7.62 -7.54
CA ALA A 16 -6.67 -6.84 -6.31
C ALA A 16 -7.93 -5.98 -6.35
N ILE A 17 -8.34 -5.49 -7.53
CA ILE A 17 -9.53 -4.65 -7.72
C ILE A 17 -10.63 -5.49 -8.33
N GLU A 18 -11.65 -5.84 -7.53
CA GLU A 18 -12.76 -6.68 -8.01
C GLU A 18 -13.80 -5.90 -8.79
N GLN A 19 -14.10 -4.68 -8.35
CA GLN A 19 -15.14 -3.85 -8.96
C GLN A 19 -14.79 -2.37 -8.81
N VAL A 20 -14.98 -1.60 -9.87
CA VAL A 20 -14.82 -0.14 -9.89
C VAL A 20 -16.19 0.50 -10.06
N PHE A 21 -16.52 1.48 -9.21
CA PHE A 21 -17.79 2.23 -9.25
C PHE A 21 -17.58 3.67 -9.70
N ALA A 22 -16.42 4.27 -9.35
CA ALA A 22 -16.12 5.66 -9.64
C ALA A 22 -14.63 5.90 -9.85
N GLU A 23 -14.32 6.75 -10.81
CA GLU A 23 -12.96 7.15 -11.19
C GLU A 23 -12.88 8.66 -11.34
N LYS A 24 -11.69 9.23 -11.13
CA LYS A 24 -11.41 10.62 -11.45
C LYS A 24 -11.25 10.76 -12.97
N PRO A 25 -12.05 11.58 -13.66
CA PRO A 25 -11.87 11.85 -15.09
C PRO A 25 -10.46 12.41 -15.37
N GLY A 26 -9.78 11.86 -16.38
CA GLY A 26 -8.44 12.28 -16.77
C GLY A 26 -7.31 11.75 -15.88
N GLY A 27 -7.60 10.90 -14.90
CA GLY A 27 -6.57 10.28 -14.06
C GLY A 27 -5.68 11.27 -13.30
N GLY A 28 -4.42 10.91 -13.14
CA GLY A 28 -3.41 11.72 -12.48
C GLY A 28 -1.98 11.29 -12.82
N ILE A 29 -1.00 12.03 -12.33
CA ILE A 29 0.42 11.74 -12.50
C ILE A 29 1.00 11.28 -11.17
N VAL A 30 1.74 10.18 -11.21
CA VAL A 30 2.46 9.61 -10.07
C VAL A 30 3.91 9.37 -10.47
N ALA A 31 4.86 9.83 -9.66
CA ALA A 31 6.26 9.48 -9.84
C ALA A 31 6.48 8.03 -9.44
N SER A 32 7.15 7.24 -10.29
CA SER A 32 7.51 5.85 -10.00
C SER A 32 8.50 5.74 -8.85
N LEU A 33 8.58 4.55 -8.28
CA LEU A 33 9.62 4.17 -7.32
C LEU A 33 10.68 3.28 -8.01
N SER A 34 11.71 2.90 -7.27
CA SER A 34 12.70 1.90 -7.70
C SER A 34 12.16 0.45 -7.70
N VAL A 35 10.90 0.26 -7.40
CA VAL A 35 10.17 -1.00 -7.42
C VAL A 35 8.85 -0.82 -8.16
N ASP A 36 8.31 -1.91 -8.69
CA ASP A 36 6.97 -1.91 -9.28
C ASP A 36 5.92 -1.56 -8.23
N ILE A 37 4.98 -0.69 -8.59
CA ILE A 37 3.89 -0.28 -7.71
C ILE A 37 2.61 -0.94 -8.24
N PRO A 38 2.04 -1.90 -7.48
CA PRO A 38 0.87 -2.62 -7.95
C PRO A 38 -0.39 -1.75 -7.92
N ALA A 39 -1.33 -2.04 -8.83
CA ALA A 39 -2.69 -1.53 -8.74
C ALA A 39 -3.26 -1.74 -7.33
N SER A 40 -4.25 -0.93 -6.94
CA SER A 40 -4.80 -0.84 -5.57
C SER A 40 -3.92 -0.12 -4.54
N THR A 41 -2.74 0.36 -4.90
CA THR A 41 -1.94 1.22 -4.00
C THR A 41 -2.64 2.56 -3.80
N ALA A 42 -2.66 3.03 -2.55
CA ALA A 42 -3.25 4.33 -2.22
C ALA A 42 -2.33 5.49 -2.61
N VAL A 43 -2.94 6.59 -3.03
CA VAL A 43 -2.24 7.85 -3.32
C VAL A 43 -2.99 9.04 -2.73
N GLY A 44 -2.24 10.08 -2.38
CA GLY A 44 -2.79 11.35 -1.90
C GLY A 44 -2.32 12.53 -2.76
N VAL A 45 -3.05 13.63 -2.70
CA VAL A 45 -2.72 14.84 -3.46
C VAL A 45 -1.38 15.41 -2.98
N LYS A 46 -0.46 15.64 -3.92
CA LYS A 46 0.82 16.29 -3.66
C LYS A 46 0.80 17.74 -4.15
N SER A 47 0.46 17.96 -5.42
CA SER A 47 0.33 19.28 -6.03
C SER A 47 -0.49 19.19 -7.32
N GLY A 48 -1.53 20.00 -7.48
CA GLY A 48 -2.32 20.02 -8.71
C GLY A 48 -2.85 18.65 -9.12
N ASN A 49 -2.34 18.09 -10.22
CA ASN A 49 -2.69 16.75 -10.71
C ASN A 49 -1.61 15.69 -10.40
N GLU A 50 -0.62 16.02 -9.57
CA GLU A 50 0.40 15.10 -9.09
C GLU A 50 -0.03 14.45 -7.77
N TYR A 51 0.22 13.17 -7.66
CA TYR A 51 -0.13 12.35 -6.50
C TYR A 51 1.10 11.66 -5.93
N GLY A 52 1.18 11.63 -4.60
CA GLY A 52 2.21 10.90 -3.87
C GLY A 52 1.73 9.52 -3.48
N ILE A 53 2.61 8.53 -3.62
CA ILE A 53 2.35 7.14 -3.25
C ILE A 53 2.35 7.01 -1.73
N ILE A 54 1.38 6.28 -1.21
CA ILE A 54 1.35 5.80 0.17
C ILE A 54 1.72 4.32 0.10
N LYS A 55 2.99 4.00 0.38
CA LYS A 55 3.47 2.62 0.31
C LYS A 55 2.68 1.72 1.26
N GLY A 56 2.31 0.53 0.76
CA GLY A 56 1.69 -0.54 1.54
C GLY A 56 2.73 -1.61 1.86
N TYR A 57 2.79 -2.03 3.13
CA TYR A 57 3.75 -3.04 3.61
C TYR A 57 2.99 -4.27 4.12
N ARG A 58 2.83 -5.27 3.27
CA ARG A 58 2.10 -6.49 3.62
C ARG A 58 2.92 -7.39 4.52
N LEU A 59 2.36 -7.80 5.65
CA LEU A 59 2.96 -8.77 6.56
C LEU A 59 2.81 -10.20 6.02
N VAL A 60 3.93 -10.90 5.89
CA VAL A 60 3.97 -12.33 5.52
C VAL A 60 3.65 -13.20 6.73
N LYS A 61 4.03 -12.76 7.93
CA LYS A 61 3.85 -13.49 9.19
C LYS A 61 3.22 -12.60 10.25
N ALA A 62 2.38 -13.19 11.10
CA ALA A 62 1.83 -12.48 12.27
C ALA A 62 2.95 -12.01 13.20
N VAL A 63 2.73 -10.87 13.85
CA VAL A 63 3.66 -10.16 14.73
C VAL A 63 3.02 -9.99 16.09
N ALA A 64 3.75 -10.34 17.15
CA ALA A 64 3.37 -10.04 18.51
C ALA A 64 3.87 -8.65 18.94
N ALA A 65 3.23 -8.03 19.91
CA ALA A 65 3.58 -6.70 20.40
C ALA A 65 5.05 -6.57 20.86
N ALA A 66 5.66 -7.65 21.34
CA ALA A 66 7.04 -7.68 21.80
C ALA A 66 8.07 -7.96 20.70
N ASP A 67 7.63 -8.33 19.50
CA ASP A 67 8.53 -8.64 18.39
C ASP A 67 9.31 -7.39 17.96
N THR A 68 10.59 -7.57 17.68
CA THR A 68 11.50 -6.51 17.25
C THR A 68 11.73 -6.50 15.74
N THR A 69 11.12 -7.44 15.02
CA THR A 69 11.25 -7.58 13.57
C THR A 69 9.93 -7.94 12.92
N LEU A 70 9.72 -7.44 11.70
CA LEU A 70 8.60 -7.76 10.82
C LEU A 70 9.09 -8.45 9.56
N ASN A 71 8.31 -9.39 9.03
CA ASN A 71 8.54 -9.99 7.72
C ASN A 71 7.57 -9.33 6.72
N ILE A 72 8.08 -8.48 5.87
CA ILE A 72 7.33 -7.72 4.85
C ILE A 72 7.49 -8.42 3.50
N ALA A 73 6.43 -8.54 2.72
CA ALA A 73 6.48 -9.10 1.37
C ALA A 73 7.48 -8.35 0.48
N LYS A 74 8.19 -9.09 -0.37
CA LYS A 74 9.13 -8.53 -1.35
C LYS A 74 8.45 -7.51 -2.27
N GLY A 75 9.24 -6.57 -2.81
CA GLY A 75 8.76 -5.57 -3.74
C GLY A 75 7.96 -4.43 -3.09
N SER A 76 7.94 -4.34 -1.77
CA SER A 76 7.21 -3.28 -1.06
C SER A 76 7.84 -1.88 -1.19
N GLY A 77 9.07 -1.77 -1.69
CA GLY A 77 9.81 -0.52 -1.75
C GLY A 77 10.14 0.09 -0.40
N ILE A 78 10.20 -0.74 0.66
CA ILE A 78 10.55 -0.27 1.99
C ILE A 78 12.01 0.18 2.04
N GLU A 79 12.25 1.31 2.69
CA GLU A 79 13.58 1.89 2.87
C GLU A 79 13.87 2.14 4.36
N LYS A 80 15.16 2.11 4.70
CA LYS A 80 15.58 2.47 6.05
C LYS A 80 15.17 3.91 6.37
N GLY A 81 14.46 4.08 7.48
CA GLY A 81 13.91 5.36 7.90
C GLY A 81 12.42 5.53 7.56
N ASP A 82 11.86 4.68 6.68
CA ASP A 82 10.40 4.67 6.48
C ASP A 82 9.69 4.43 7.80
N VAL A 83 8.61 5.16 8.02
CA VAL A 83 7.74 4.98 9.19
C VAL A 83 6.61 4.04 8.81
N LEU A 84 6.62 2.85 9.40
CA LEU A 84 5.53 1.88 9.24
C LEU A 84 4.45 2.16 10.28
N ALA A 85 3.21 2.21 9.84
CA ALA A 85 2.10 2.44 10.75
C ALA A 85 0.98 1.40 10.62
N TYR A 86 0.34 1.11 11.75
CA TYR A 86 -0.82 0.24 11.87
C TYR A 86 -1.75 0.83 12.96
N GLY A 87 -3.00 1.05 12.60
CA GLY A 87 -3.91 1.85 13.42
C GLY A 87 -3.36 3.27 13.59
N SER A 88 -3.30 3.72 14.82
CA SER A 88 -2.77 5.03 15.18
C SER A 88 -1.27 5.03 15.55
N LYS A 89 -0.59 3.90 15.46
CA LYS A 89 0.80 3.72 15.86
C LYS A 89 1.73 3.70 14.67
N GLY A 90 2.77 4.53 14.69
CA GLY A 90 3.79 4.57 13.64
C GLY A 90 5.20 4.50 14.24
N VAL A 91 6.06 3.63 13.69
CA VAL A 91 7.43 3.41 14.14
C VAL A 91 8.38 3.40 12.95
N ALA A 92 9.51 4.09 13.09
CA ALA A 92 10.52 4.14 12.04
C ALA A 92 11.29 2.82 11.93
N CYS A 93 11.50 2.37 10.70
CA CYS A 93 12.36 1.24 10.37
C CYS A 93 13.83 1.60 10.61
N THR A 94 14.56 0.78 11.38
CA THR A 94 15.97 1.04 11.70
C THR A 94 16.95 0.24 10.83
N ALA A 95 16.56 -0.94 10.36
CA ALA A 95 17.36 -1.78 9.48
C ALA A 95 16.46 -2.70 8.64
N ILE A 96 16.96 -3.09 7.47
CA ILE A 96 16.29 -4.01 6.55
C ILE A 96 17.31 -5.06 6.13
N ASP A 97 16.93 -6.34 6.22
CA ASP A 97 17.66 -7.48 5.72
C ASP A 97 16.86 -8.09 4.56
N THR A 98 17.43 -8.08 3.38
CA THR A 98 16.81 -8.53 2.12
C THR A 98 17.32 -9.89 1.65
N THR A 99 18.04 -10.63 2.50
CA THR A 99 18.68 -11.90 2.15
C THR A 99 17.72 -13.06 1.93
N GLU A 100 16.54 -13.02 2.57
CA GLU A 100 15.49 -14.02 2.38
C GLU A 100 14.84 -13.85 1.01
N SER A 101 14.44 -14.97 0.38
CA SER A 101 13.83 -14.96 -0.97
C SER A 101 12.40 -14.41 -0.99
N ASP A 102 11.63 -14.68 0.07
CA ASP A 102 10.18 -14.52 0.08
C ASP A 102 9.71 -13.25 0.81
N TYR A 103 10.58 -12.66 1.63
CA TYR A 103 10.26 -11.46 2.42
C TYR A 103 11.50 -10.64 2.74
N ASP A 104 11.27 -9.39 3.11
CA ASP A 104 12.28 -8.53 3.73
C ASP A 104 12.08 -8.52 5.23
N LYS A 105 13.15 -8.75 5.99
CA LYS A 105 13.13 -8.71 7.45
C LYS A 105 13.46 -7.30 7.93
N VAL A 106 12.47 -6.64 8.50
CA VAL A 106 12.53 -5.24 8.90
C VAL A 106 12.67 -5.12 10.41
N THR A 107 13.68 -4.41 10.88
CA THR A 107 13.87 -4.16 12.30
C THR A 107 13.03 -2.97 12.75
N VAL A 108 11.97 -3.27 13.48
CA VAL A 108 11.02 -2.32 14.05
C VAL A 108 10.19 -3.00 15.13
N THR A 109 9.84 -2.29 16.21
CA THR A 109 8.96 -2.81 17.28
C THR A 109 7.64 -2.05 17.25
N MET A 110 6.60 -2.69 16.73
CA MET A 110 5.27 -2.05 16.61
C MET A 110 4.59 -1.89 17.97
N GLY A 111 4.84 -2.80 18.92
CA GLY A 111 4.24 -2.78 20.24
C GLY A 111 2.72 -3.04 20.23
N VAL A 112 2.23 -3.70 19.19
CA VAL A 112 0.85 -4.17 19.00
C VAL A 112 0.85 -5.49 18.25
N ASP A 113 -0.13 -6.35 18.50
CA ASP A 113 -0.31 -7.59 17.77
C ASP A 113 -0.91 -7.31 16.38
N ILE A 114 -0.31 -7.87 15.33
CA ILE A 114 -0.76 -7.70 13.94
C ILE A 114 -0.85 -9.07 13.28
N ALA A 115 -1.99 -9.37 12.67
CA ALA A 115 -2.19 -10.64 11.98
C ALA A 115 -1.38 -10.71 10.67
N SER A 116 -1.03 -11.94 10.24
CA SER A 116 -0.48 -12.18 8.91
C SER A 116 -1.45 -11.71 7.83
N GLY A 117 -0.91 -11.17 6.74
CA GLY A 117 -1.69 -10.65 5.61
C GLY A 117 -2.19 -9.21 5.78
N GLU A 118 -2.12 -8.63 6.99
CA GLU A 118 -2.43 -7.22 7.18
C GLU A 118 -1.41 -6.34 6.45
N VAL A 119 -1.87 -5.19 5.96
CA VAL A 119 -1.02 -4.22 5.24
C VAL A 119 -0.86 -2.98 6.12
N LEU A 120 0.40 -2.72 6.50
CA LEU A 120 0.79 -1.48 7.17
C LEU A 120 0.93 -0.39 6.10
N TYR A 121 0.90 0.86 6.52
CA TYR A 121 1.06 1.99 5.60
C TYR A 121 2.27 2.86 5.96
N GLN A 122 2.78 3.59 4.97
CA GLN A 122 3.81 4.60 5.17
C GLN A 122 3.23 5.82 5.85
N ALA A 123 3.73 6.13 7.04
CA ALA A 123 3.31 7.30 7.79
C ALA A 123 4.29 8.48 7.63
N LYS A 124 3.79 9.68 7.86
CA LYS A 124 4.54 10.94 7.78
C LYS A 124 5.60 11.06 8.88
N ALA A 125 5.28 10.57 10.07
CA ALA A 125 6.17 10.63 11.24
C ALA A 125 5.85 9.49 12.22
N ALA A 126 6.84 9.10 13.01
CA ALA A 126 6.64 8.17 14.11
C ALA A 126 5.72 8.78 15.17
N SER A 127 4.78 7.99 15.66
CA SER A 127 3.81 8.39 16.68
C SER A 127 3.36 7.20 17.50
N ALA A 128 3.13 7.41 18.79
CA ALA A 128 2.58 6.39 19.67
C ALA A 128 1.06 6.22 19.54
N SER A 129 0.34 7.26 19.09
CA SER A 129 -1.13 7.30 19.13
C SER A 129 -1.83 8.12 18.04
N ALA A 130 -1.10 8.75 17.13
CA ALA A 130 -1.64 9.64 16.10
C ALA A 130 -0.81 9.56 14.79
N ALA A 131 -0.48 8.34 14.34
CA ALA A 131 0.19 8.16 13.07
C ALA A 131 -0.78 8.51 11.94
N GLU A 132 -0.30 9.30 10.99
CA GLU A 132 -1.04 9.72 9.80
C GLU A 132 -0.28 9.24 8.55
N PRO A 133 -0.99 8.86 7.47
CA PRO A 133 -0.34 8.55 6.19
C PRO A 133 0.53 9.71 5.71
N ILE A 134 1.58 9.40 4.95
CA ILE A 134 2.53 10.40 4.43
C ILE A 134 1.85 11.48 3.57
N TYR A 135 0.76 11.11 2.89
CA TYR A 135 -0.17 11.99 2.20
C TYR A 135 -1.60 11.70 2.67
N GLU A 136 -2.49 12.70 2.61
CA GLU A 136 -3.92 12.46 2.84
C GLU A 136 -4.47 11.56 1.73
N PRO A 137 -4.97 10.35 2.05
CA PRO A 137 -5.43 9.42 1.04
C PRO A 137 -6.64 9.97 0.27
N ALA A 138 -6.57 9.94 -1.07
CA ALA A 138 -7.65 10.47 -1.93
C ALA A 138 -8.15 9.44 -2.93
N TYR A 139 -7.27 8.60 -3.45
CA TYR A 139 -7.55 7.61 -4.50
C TYR A 139 -6.72 6.34 -4.30
N ILE A 140 -7.08 5.31 -5.05
CA ILE A 140 -6.21 4.17 -5.35
C ILE A 140 -5.85 4.20 -6.83
N ILE A 141 -4.66 3.69 -7.19
CA ILE A 141 -4.28 3.55 -8.60
C ILE A 141 -4.93 2.30 -9.20
N GLY A 142 -5.39 2.41 -10.44
CA GLY A 142 -6.11 1.37 -11.16
C GLY A 142 -5.26 0.55 -12.12
N ASN A 143 -3.97 0.83 -12.22
CA ASN A 143 -2.99 0.14 -13.07
C ASN A 143 -1.63 0.07 -12.38
N ASP A 144 -0.83 -0.91 -12.75
CA ASP A 144 0.53 -1.04 -12.22
C ASP A 144 1.42 0.08 -12.79
N ILE A 145 2.41 0.50 -11.99
CA ILE A 145 3.45 1.44 -12.40
C ILE A 145 4.78 0.70 -12.38
N PRO A 146 5.45 0.56 -13.54
CA PRO A 146 6.77 -0.09 -13.59
C PRO A 146 7.82 0.69 -12.80
N ALA A 147 8.76 -0.01 -12.20
CA ALA A 147 9.92 0.57 -11.54
C ALA A 147 10.67 1.52 -12.48
N ASP A 148 11.19 2.61 -11.91
CA ASP A 148 12.06 3.58 -12.60
C ASP A 148 11.48 4.16 -13.91
N SER A 149 10.14 4.15 -14.07
CA SER A 149 9.44 4.67 -15.27
C SER A 149 9.29 6.19 -15.30
N GLY A 150 9.76 6.90 -14.26
CA GLY A 150 9.61 8.35 -14.13
C GLY A 150 8.17 8.76 -13.76
N ASP A 151 7.70 9.87 -14.31
CA ASP A 151 6.31 10.31 -14.13
C ASP A 151 5.39 9.44 -14.97
N PHE A 152 4.40 8.83 -14.33
CA PHE A 152 3.50 7.85 -14.94
C PHE A 152 2.04 8.29 -14.82
N GLU A 153 1.30 8.22 -15.93
CA GLU A 153 -0.14 8.49 -15.93
C GLU A 153 -0.90 7.29 -15.38
N VAL A 154 -1.73 7.54 -14.37
CA VAL A 154 -2.48 6.50 -13.69
C VAL A 154 -3.97 6.76 -13.71
N ARG A 155 -4.75 5.68 -13.75
CA ARG A 155 -6.18 5.71 -13.42
C ARG A 155 -6.31 5.93 -11.92
N LEU A 156 -7.12 6.91 -11.53
CA LEU A 156 -7.39 7.23 -10.13
C LEU A 156 -8.82 6.82 -9.79
N ILE A 157 -8.95 5.86 -8.90
CA ILE A 157 -10.21 5.25 -8.50
C ILE A 157 -10.57 5.74 -7.10
N ASN A 158 -11.78 6.26 -6.94
CA ASN A 158 -12.34 6.72 -5.67
C ASN A 158 -13.55 5.92 -5.21
N GLY A 159 -13.95 4.90 -5.97
CA GLY A 159 -15.02 3.98 -5.58
C GLY A 159 -14.75 2.58 -6.12
N ALA A 160 -14.43 1.62 -5.24
CA ALA A 160 -14.10 0.25 -5.62
C ALA A 160 -14.31 -0.74 -4.48
N ASN A 161 -14.50 -2.02 -4.84
CA ASN A 161 -14.31 -3.16 -3.96
C ASN A 161 -12.93 -3.77 -4.25
N LEU A 162 -12.15 -3.96 -3.21
CA LEU A 162 -10.80 -4.53 -3.26
C LEU A 162 -10.78 -5.87 -2.53
N ARG A 163 -10.07 -6.83 -3.09
CA ARG A 163 -9.83 -8.11 -2.43
C ARG A 163 -8.76 -7.96 -1.36
N LYS A 164 -9.15 -8.23 -0.11
CA LYS A 164 -8.27 -8.04 1.06
C LYS A 164 -6.93 -8.76 0.94
N GLU A 165 -6.94 -9.98 0.37
CA GLU A 165 -5.76 -10.84 0.29
C GLU A 165 -4.69 -10.32 -0.68
N SER A 166 -5.07 -9.54 -1.68
CA SER A 166 -4.17 -9.06 -2.75
C SER A 166 -4.03 -7.55 -2.86
N ALA A 167 -4.95 -6.77 -2.27
CA ALA A 167 -4.87 -5.31 -2.33
C ALA A 167 -3.62 -4.76 -1.61
N ASN A 168 -2.89 -3.84 -2.25
CA ASN A 168 -1.71 -3.19 -1.67
C ASN A 168 -2.08 -1.97 -0.80
N VAL A 169 -3.22 -2.02 -0.14
CA VAL A 169 -3.70 -1.01 0.79
C VAL A 169 -4.33 -1.67 2.00
N GLY A 170 -3.97 -1.20 3.19
CA GLY A 170 -4.50 -1.71 4.46
C GLY A 170 -5.81 -1.04 4.87
N LYS A 171 -6.52 -1.70 5.78
CA LYS A 171 -7.82 -1.22 6.33
C LYS A 171 -7.75 0.20 6.88
N ASP A 172 -6.63 0.59 7.50
CA ASP A 172 -6.48 1.90 8.13
C ASP A 172 -6.51 3.03 7.09
N VAL A 173 -5.88 2.82 5.93
CA VAL A 173 -5.91 3.77 4.81
C VAL A 173 -7.26 3.72 4.09
N VAL A 174 -7.83 2.52 3.89
CA VAL A 174 -9.16 2.36 3.28
C VAL A 174 -10.25 3.07 4.09
N ALA A 175 -10.14 3.07 5.42
CA ALA A 175 -11.08 3.81 6.27
C ALA A 175 -11.09 5.33 6.03
N LEU A 176 -10.02 5.88 5.45
CA LEU A 176 -9.90 7.30 5.07
C LEU A 176 -10.39 7.56 3.62
N LEU A 177 -10.52 6.51 2.79
CA LEU A 177 -10.98 6.59 1.40
C LEU A 177 -12.51 6.46 1.34
N LYS A 178 -13.18 7.50 0.87
CA LYS A 178 -14.63 7.47 0.67
C LYS A 178 -14.98 6.61 -0.55
N GLY A 179 -15.72 5.52 -0.36
CA GLY A 179 -16.21 4.68 -1.46
C GLY A 179 -15.30 3.50 -1.85
N VAL A 180 -14.21 3.28 -1.14
CA VAL A 180 -13.37 2.08 -1.29
C VAL A 180 -13.64 1.12 -0.12
N ALA A 181 -13.78 -0.16 -0.42
CA ALA A 181 -14.00 -1.21 0.58
C ALA A 181 -13.07 -2.41 0.36
N LEU A 182 -12.62 -3.03 1.44
CA LEU A 182 -11.99 -4.35 1.43
C LEU A 182 -13.08 -5.42 1.58
N VAL A 183 -13.10 -6.39 0.68
CA VAL A 183 -14.06 -7.50 0.63
C VAL A 183 -13.37 -8.84 0.67
#